data_65eec7d1618293d592baa3feff24fa7b
#
_entry.id   65eec7d1618293d592baa3feff24fa7b
#
_cell.length_a   1.000
_cell.length_b   1.000
_cell.length_c   1.000
_cell.angle_alpha   90.00
_cell.angle_beta   90.00
_cell.angle_gamma   90.00
#
_symmetry.space_group_name_H-M   'P 1'
#
loop_
_entity.id
_entity.type
_entity.pdbx_description
1 polymer ?
#
loop_
_entity_poly.entity_id
_entity_poly.type
_entity_poly.pdbx_seq_one_letter_code
_entity_poly.pdbx_strand_id
1 'polypeptide(L)'
;EPRLWVARNANARVFIFGFGEAKDTSWLTPTIRRAFDQSSQLWLETAGSAPPSTQTPAEREAAAERMKRLAHESGRTFFDVLEPPVRRRTLTWLAELGIKRDSVETLRPWRAFSVLVSAFWSTRHMSYTPVDVDAVLLEMAQAAGKRVEYEMATREAFATFMAVMPDRAQSQYIDWLLDFLDDYGKGRNDST
;
A
#
# COMPACT_ATOMS: atom_id res chain seq x y z
N GLU A 1 6.75 -11.91 -13.90
CA GLU A 1 6.10 -13.08 -13.30
C GLU A 1 6.11 -12.93 -11.77
N PRO A 2 4.97 -13.15 -11.08
CA PRO A 2 4.92 -12.99 -9.64
C PRO A 2 5.83 -13.99 -8.94
N ARG A 3 6.44 -13.56 -7.84
CA ARG A 3 7.38 -14.39 -7.08
C ARG A 3 6.65 -15.12 -5.96
N LEU A 4 6.94 -16.41 -5.82
CA LEU A 4 6.44 -17.26 -4.74
C LEU A 4 7.64 -17.85 -4.00
N TRP A 5 7.72 -17.58 -2.71
CA TRP A 5 8.74 -18.18 -1.82
C TRP A 5 8.08 -19.19 -0.89
N VAL A 6 8.87 -20.15 -0.43
CA VAL A 6 8.43 -21.17 0.50
C VAL A 6 9.38 -21.20 1.71
N ALA A 7 8.85 -20.88 2.87
CA ALA A 7 9.52 -21.14 4.14
C ALA A 7 8.92 -22.40 4.78
N ARG A 8 9.78 -23.28 5.31
CA ARG A 8 9.32 -24.53 5.96
C ARG A 8 10.20 -24.89 7.13
N ASN A 9 9.56 -25.53 8.12
CA ASN A 9 10.23 -26.26 9.19
C ASN A 9 9.59 -27.66 9.34
N ALA A 10 9.89 -28.37 10.42
CA ALA A 10 9.35 -29.70 10.67
C ALA A 10 7.80 -29.74 10.78
N ASN A 11 7.18 -28.64 11.23
CA ASN A 11 5.76 -28.61 11.63
C ASN A 11 4.91 -27.66 10.75
N ALA A 12 5.51 -26.80 9.95
CA ALA A 12 4.81 -25.77 9.19
C ALA A 12 5.43 -25.49 7.84
N ARG A 13 4.57 -25.07 6.90
CA ARG A 13 4.96 -24.53 5.61
C ARG A 13 4.23 -23.21 5.40
N VAL A 14 4.97 -22.17 5.02
CA VAL A 14 4.45 -20.85 4.70
C VAL A 14 4.80 -20.56 3.25
N PHE A 15 3.80 -20.21 2.45
CA PHE A 15 3.97 -19.68 1.12
C PHE A 15 3.88 -18.16 1.19
N ILE A 16 4.92 -17.47 0.71
CA ILE A 16 4.98 -16.02 0.68
C ILE A 16 4.85 -15.59 -0.78
N PHE A 17 3.78 -14.90 -1.09
CA PHE A 17 3.46 -14.45 -2.42
C PHE A 17 3.66 -12.94 -2.52
N GLY A 18 4.62 -12.52 -3.33
CA GLY A 18 4.84 -11.10 -3.65
C GLY A 18 4.30 -10.79 -5.04
N PHE A 19 3.47 -9.77 -5.15
CA PHE A 19 2.92 -9.31 -6.41
C PHE A 19 3.01 -7.78 -6.51
N GLY A 20 3.00 -7.29 -7.75
CA GLY A 20 2.74 -5.89 -8.06
C GLY A 20 1.34 -5.75 -8.64
N GLU A 21 1.13 -4.73 -9.46
CA GLU A 21 -0.14 -4.57 -10.19
C GLU A 21 -0.39 -5.73 -11.16
N ALA A 22 -1.59 -6.27 -11.13
CA ALA A 22 -2.06 -7.29 -12.05
C ALA A 22 -3.09 -6.69 -13.03
N LYS A 23 -2.92 -6.95 -14.33
CA LYS A 23 -3.87 -6.53 -15.37
C LYS A 23 -5.12 -7.41 -15.42
N ASP A 24 -4.93 -8.67 -15.10
CA ASP A 24 -5.94 -9.72 -15.15
C ASP A 24 -5.57 -10.83 -14.15
N THR A 25 -6.26 -11.96 -14.20
CA THR A 25 -6.04 -13.10 -13.30
C THR A 25 -4.91 -14.03 -13.76
N SER A 26 -4.14 -13.72 -14.79
CA SER A 26 -3.02 -14.56 -15.28
C SER A 26 -1.91 -14.76 -14.27
N TRP A 27 -1.82 -13.88 -13.26
CA TRP A 27 -0.93 -14.04 -12.12
C TRP A 27 -1.23 -15.30 -11.30
N LEU A 28 -2.48 -15.78 -11.32
CA LEU A 28 -2.90 -17.00 -10.61
C LEU A 28 -2.45 -18.26 -11.37
N THR A 29 -1.15 -18.43 -11.49
CA THR A 29 -0.53 -19.58 -12.15
C THR A 29 -0.89 -20.89 -11.45
N PRO A 30 -0.74 -22.05 -12.13
CA PRO A 30 -0.93 -23.36 -11.48
C PRO A 30 -0.09 -23.56 -10.22
N THR A 31 1.08 -22.93 -10.15
CA THR A 31 1.97 -22.98 -8.97
C THR A 31 1.38 -22.20 -7.79
N ILE A 32 0.90 -20.98 -8.04
CA ILE A 32 0.26 -20.15 -6.99
C ILE A 32 -1.05 -20.81 -6.54
N ARG A 33 -1.85 -21.29 -7.48
CA ARG A 33 -3.09 -22.02 -7.16
C ARG A 33 -2.82 -23.23 -6.27
N ARG A 34 -1.82 -24.03 -6.61
CA ARG A 34 -1.42 -25.19 -5.78
C ARG A 34 -0.95 -24.79 -4.38
N ALA A 35 -0.18 -23.71 -4.27
CA ALA A 35 0.26 -23.17 -2.97
C ALA A 35 -0.95 -22.75 -2.14
N PHE A 36 -1.89 -22.01 -2.75
CA PHE A 36 -3.15 -21.64 -2.11
C PHE A 36 -3.94 -22.85 -1.66
N ASP A 37 -4.14 -23.87 -2.51
CA ASP A 37 -4.92 -25.07 -2.20
C ASP A 37 -4.30 -25.87 -1.04
N GLN A 38 -2.97 -25.91 -0.95
CA GLN A 38 -2.23 -26.56 0.14
C GLN A 38 -2.24 -25.79 1.46
N SER A 39 -2.62 -24.52 1.46
CA SER A 39 -2.67 -23.69 2.65
C SER A 39 -3.96 -23.93 3.43
N SER A 40 -3.88 -23.97 4.76
CA SER A 40 -5.07 -24.05 5.63
C SER A 40 -5.65 -22.68 5.96
N GLN A 41 -4.88 -21.61 5.76
CA GLN A 41 -5.26 -20.23 6.07
C GLN A 41 -4.61 -19.26 5.08
N LEU A 42 -5.21 -18.08 4.94
CA LEU A 42 -4.70 -16.95 4.17
C LEU A 42 -4.35 -15.81 5.12
N TRP A 43 -3.17 -15.22 4.93
CA TRP A 43 -2.77 -13.97 5.59
C TRP A 43 -2.66 -12.89 4.53
N LEU A 44 -3.33 -11.77 4.74
CA LEU A 44 -3.27 -10.57 3.91
C LEU A 44 -2.57 -9.45 4.68
N GLU A 45 -1.91 -8.56 3.96
CA GLU A 45 -1.20 -7.44 4.58
C GLU A 45 -2.17 -6.51 5.31
N THR A 46 -3.27 -6.15 4.66
CA THR A 46 -4.27 -5.25 5.23
C THR A 46 -5.69 -5.73 5.02
N ALA A 47 -6.59 -5.31 5.89
CA ALA A 47 -8.02 -5.51 5.71
C ALA A 47 -8.67 -4.54 4.69
N GLY A 48 -7.87 -4.00 3.74
CA GLY A 48 -8.34 -2.99 2.78
C GLY A 48 -9.51 -3.42 1.90
N SER A 49 -9.57 -4.72 1.60
CA SER A 49 -10.65 -5.38 0.84
C SER A 49 -11.70 -6.05 1.74
N ALA A 50 -11.68 -5.78 3.04
CA ALA A 50 -12.69 -6.32 3.94
C ALA A 50 -14.09 -5.85 3.52
N PRO A 51 -15.11 -6.71 3.66
CA PRO A 51 -16.48 -6.32 3.33
C PRO A 51 -16.92 -5.07 4.11
N PRO A 52 -17.91 -4.33 3.61
CA PRO A 52 -18.37 -3.09 4.24
C PRO A 52 -18.58 -3.33 5.74
N SER A 53 -17.91 -2.52 6.54
CA SER A 53 -17.90 -2.70 7.99
C SER A 53 -19.33 -2.65 8.54
N THR A 54 -19.61 -3.49 9.51
CA THR A 54 -20.85 -3.44 10.32
C THR A 54 -20.93 -2.18 11.21
N GLN A 55 -19.99 -1.23 11.03
CA GLN A 55 -19.90 0.00 11.83
C GLN A 55 -21.10 0.90 11.61
N THR A 56 -21.61 1.42 12.68
CA THR A 56 -22.61 2.48 12.67
C THR A 56 -22.06 3.78 12.06
N PRO A 57 -22.91 4.71 11.62
CA PRO A 57 -22.46 6.01 11.14
C PRO A 57 -21.55 6.75 12.15
N ALA A 58 -21.88 6.71 13.44
CA ALA A 58 -21.10 7.35 14.50
C ALA A 58 -19.69 6.71 14.66
N GLU A 59 -19.60 5.39 14.57
CA GLU A 59 -18.31 4.69 14.63
C GLU A 59 -17.44 5.03 13.41
N ARG A 60 -18.04 5.14 12.21
CA ARG A 60 -17.31 5.57 11.00
C ARG A 60 -16.78 7.00 11.13
N GLU A 61 -17.61 7.92 11.66
CA GLU A 61 -17.18 9.30 11.90
C GLU A 61 -16.04 9.37 12.91
N ALA A 62 -16.15 8.66 14.03
CA ALA A 62 -15.10 8.58 15.03
C ALA A 62 -13.79 7.99 14.47
N ALA A 63 -13.88 6.97 13.62
CA ALA A 63 -12.73 6.39 12.92
C ALA A 63 -12.10 7.40 11.94
N ALA A 64 -12.92 8.13 11.17
CA ALA A 64 -12.44 9.16 10.26
C ALA A 64 -11.69 10.29 11.01
N GLU A 65 -12.20 10.75 12.14
CA GLU A 65 -11.52 11.75 12.97
C GLU A 65 -10.22 11.23 13.59
N ARG A 66 -10.17 9.95 14.00
CA ARG A 66 -8.91 9.33 14.44
C ARG A 66 -7.89 9.27 13.30
N MET A 67 -8.30 8.82 12.11
CA MET A 67 -7.45 8.78 10.93
C MET A 67 -6.93 10.17 10.55
N LYS A 68 -7.77 11.19 10.63
CA LYS A 68 -7.37 12.58 10.38
C LYS A 68 -6.27 13.02 11.36
N ARG A 69 -6.43 12.74 12.66
CA ARG A 69 -5.38 13.05 13.65
C ARG A 69 -4.08 12.30 13.39
N LEU A 70 -4.16 11.01 13.01
CA LEU A 70 -2.97 10.22 12.66
C LEU A 70 -2.30 10.68 11.37
N ALA A 71 -3.05 11.30 10.46
CA ALA A 71 -2.55 11.77 9.17
C ALA A 71 -1.81 13.11 9.25
N HIS A 72 -2.00 13.88 10.32
CA HIS A 72 -1.39 15.20 10.47
C HIS A 72 -0.26 15.22 11.48
N GLU A 73 0.77 15.97 11.17
CA GLU A 73 1.88 16.26 12.07
C GLU A 73 1.58 17.55 12.85
N SER A 74 2.01 17.63 14.10
CA SER A 74 1.87 18.81 14.92
C SER A 74 3.24 19.44 15.19
N GLY A 75 3.36 20.77 14.99
CA GLY A 75 4.53 21.54 15.35
C GLY A 75 5.69 21.49 14.36
N ARG A 76 5.59 20.72 13.28
CA ARG A 76 6.58 20.66 12.18
C ARG A 76 5.90 20.29 10.86
N THR A 77 6.59 20.49 9.76
CA THR A 77 6.07 20.18 8.42
C THR A 77 6.53 18.80 7.95
N PHE A 78 5.81 18.24 6.96
CA PHE A 78 6.25 17.06 6.22
C PHE A 78 7.72 17.18 5.75
N PHE A 79 8.07 18.35 5.28
CA PHE A 79 9.42 18.60 4.74
C PHE A 79 10.53 18.63 5.80
N ASP A 80 10.19 18.87 7.07
CA ASP A 80 11.16 18.86 8.17
C ASP A 80 11.61 17.45 8.54
N VAL A 81 10.77 16.45 8.23
CA VAL A 81 11.06 15.02 8.43
C VAL A 81 12.00 14.49 7.35
N LEU A 82 12.00 15.09 6.16
CA LEU A 82 12.76 14.59 5.02
C LEU A 82 14.22 15.02 5.04
N GLU A 83 15.11 14.08 4.78
CA GLU A 83 16.51 14.39 4.51
C GLU A 83 16.63 15.30 3.28
N PRO A 84 17.63 16.21 3.23
CA PRO A 84 17.73 17.23 2.18
C PRO A 84 17.67 16.70 0.74
N PRO A 85 18.29 15.56 0.38
CA PRO A 85 18.17 15.00 -0.98
C PRO A 85 16.74 14.56 -1.28
N VAL A 86 16.11 13.85 -0.35
CA VAL A 86 14.74 13.34 -0.48
C VAL A 86 13.74 14.49 -0.60
N ARG A 87 13.91 15.54 0.22
CA ARG A 87 13.10 16.76 0.15
C ARG A 87 13.14 17.41 -1.23
N ARG A 88 14.32 17.54 -1.84
CA ARG A 88 14.45 18.13 -3.18
C ARG A 88 13.71 17.29 -4.24
N ARG A 89 13.90 15.98 -4.23
CA ARG A 89 13.19 15.05 -5.14
C ARG A 89 11.68 15.13 -4.95
N THR A 90 11.21 15.14 -3.70
CA THR A 90 9.78 15.28 -3.37
C THR A 90 9.20 16.56 -3.96
N LEU A 91 9.88 17.70 -3.79
CA LEU A 91 9.41 18.97 -4.35
C LEU A 91 9.33 18.95 -5.88
N THR A 92 10.26 18.27 -6.56
CA THR A 92 10.22 18.07 -8.01
C THR A 92 8.98 17.26 -8.39
N TRP A 93 8.73 16.14 -7.73
CA TRP A 93 7.56 15.30 -8.01
C TRP A 93 6.23 16.00 -7.69
N LEU A 94 6.15 16.80 -6.63
CA LEU A 94 4.96 17.61 -6.35
C LEU A 94 4.65 18.57 -7.50
N ALA A 95 5.69 19.24 -8.03
CA ALA A 95 5.54 20.15 -9.15
C ALA A 95 5.10 19.41 -10.42
N GLU A 96 5.71 18.27 -10.75
CA GLU A 96 5.37 17.45 -11.91
C GLU A 96 3.92 16.91 -11.85
N LEU A 97 3.45 16.57 -10.66
CA LEU A 97 2.09 16.07 -10.42
C LEU A 97 1.06 17.20 -10.24
N GLY A 98 1.48 18.46 -10.28
CA GLY A 98 0.59 19.61 -10.06
C GLY A 98 0.05 19.71 -8.62
N ILE A 99 0.72 19.09 -7.64
CA ILE A 99 0.33 19.11 -6.25
C ILE A 99 0.89 20.36 -5.57
N LYS A 100 0.01 21.17 -4.98
CA LYS A 100 0.45 22.34 -4.21
C LYS A 100 1.18 21.90 -2.94
N ARG A 101 2.32 22.52 -2.66
CA ARG A 101 3.11 22.25 -1.45
C ARG A 101 2.25 22.29 -0.19
N ASP A 102 1.44 23.32 -0.03
CA ASP A 102 0.63 23.55 1.17
C ASP A 102 -0.39 22.43 1.43
N SER A 103 -0.79 21.69 0.38
CA SER A 103 -1.74 20.57 0.52
C SER A 103 -1.15 19.34 1.20
N VAL A 104 0.17 19.26 1.28
CA VAL A 104 0.88 18.13 1.92
C VAL A 104 1.71 18.57 3.13
N GLU A 105 1.91 19.86 3.34
CA GLU A 105 2.86 20.40 4.31
C GLU A 105 2.57 19.94 5.75
N THR A 106 1.29 19.87 6.13
CA THR A 106 0.86 19.43 7.47
C THR A 106 0.64 17.92 7.59
N LEU A 107 0.85 17.18 6.51
CA LEU A 107 0.65 15.74 6.52
C LEU A 107 1.88 15.01 7.06
N ARG A 108 1.64 13.89 7.73
CA ARG A 108 2.73 12.93 8.01
C ARG A 108 3.22 12.28 6.73
N PRO A 109 4.49 11.83 6.66
CA PRO A 109 5.08 11.27 5.45
C PRO A 109 4.25 10.15 4.80
N TRP A 110 3.71 9.21 5.57
CA TRP A 110 2.87 8.13 5.03
C TRP A 110 1.60 8.64 4.35
N ARG A 111 1.03 9.74 4.83
CA ARG A 111 -0.17 10.33 4.22
C ARG A 111 0.19 11.15 2.97
N ALA A 112 1.28 11.90 3.03
CA ALA A 112 1.82 12.59 1.85
C ALA A 112 2.18 11.60 0.74
N PHE A 113 2.77 10.44 1.09
CA PHE A 113 2.97 9.30 0.19
C PHE A 113 1.67 8.90 -0.55
N SER A 114 0.58 8.70 0.20
CA SER A 114 -0.71 8.31 -0.41
C SER A 114 -1.22 9.37 -1.40
N VAL A 115 -0.99 10.65 -1.13
CA VAL A 115 -1.36 11.75 -2.03
C VAL A 115 -0.53 11.71 -3.31
N LEU A 116 0.80 11.54 -3.19
CA LEU A 116 1.71 11.43 -4.34
C LEU A 116 1.36 10.25 -5.24
N VAL A 117 1.16 9.07 -4.66
CA VAL A 117 0.79 7.85 -5.41
C VAL A 117 -0.55 8.03 -6.12
N SER A 118 -1.57 8.54 -5.41
CA SER A 118 -2.90 8.76 -6.01
C SER A 118 -2.83 9.75 -7.18
N ALA A 119 -2.08 10.85 -7.05
CA ALA A 119 -1.91 11.82 -8.11
C ALA A 119 -1.11 11.23 -9.29
N PHE A 120 -0.05 10.47 -9.01
CA PHE A 120 0.72 9.79 -10.04
C PHE A 120 -0.16 8.88 -10.92
N TRP A 121 -0.96 8.03 -10.29
CA TRP A 121 -1.87 7.14 -11.01
C TRP A 121 -2.95 7.90 -11.76
N SER A 122 -3.52 8.95 -11.16
CA SER A 122 -4.54 9.79 -11.80
C SER A 122 -4.03 10.52 -13.05
N THR A 123 -2.77 10.96 -13.05
CA THR A 123 -2.19 11.69 -14.19
C THR A 123 -1.71 10.78 -15.31
N ARG A 124 -1.43 9.52 -15.03
CA ARG A 124 -0.88 8.56 -16.01
C ARG A 124 -1.94 7.86 -16.85
N HIS A 125 -3.23 8.17 -16.70
CA HIS A 125 -4.34 7.59 -17.49
C HIS A 125 -4.16 6.10 -17.75
N MET A 126 -4.18 5.31 -16.68
CA MET A 126 -4.08 3.86 -16.82
C MET A 126 -5.19 3.35 -17.73
N SER A 127 -4.82 2.69 -18.82
CA SER A 127 -5.77 2.13 -19.79
C SER A 127 -6.54 0.91 -19.26
N TYR A 128 -6.26 0.49 -18.03
CA TYR A 128 -6.91 -0.66 -17.38
C TYR A 128 -7.10 -0.39 -15.89
N THR A 129 -8.12 -1.01 -15.32
CA THR A 129 -8.28 -1.07 -13.87
C THR A 129 -7.47 -2.25 -13.36
N PRO A 130 -6.49 -2.05 -12.46
CA PRO A 130 -5.75 -3.16 -11.88
C PRO A 130 -6.69 -4.14 -11.19
N VAL A 131 -6.39 -5.43 -11.31
CA VAL A 131 -7.08 -6.46 -10.52
C VAL A 131 -6.59 -6.35 -9.08
N ASP A 132 -7.52 -6.23 -8.16
CA ASP A 132 -7.22 -6.32 -6.73
C ASP A 132 -6.95 -7.79 -6.37
N VAL A 133 -5.66 -8.13 -6.31
CA VAL A 133 -5.19 -9.50 -6.04
C VAL A 133 -5.63 -9.96 -4.65
N ASP A 134 -5.62 -9.06 -3.66
CA ASP A 134 -6.07 -9.37 -2.30
C ASP A 134 -7.57 -9.70 -2.27
N ALA A 135 -8.38 -8.94 -3.02
CA ALA A 135 -9.81 -9.22 -3.13
C ALA A 135 -10.07 -10.60 -3.77
N VAL A 136 -9.36 -10.94 -4.83
CA VAL A 136 -9.47 -12.26 -5.48
C VAL A 136 -9.07 -13.39 -4.52
N LEU A 137 -7.95 -13.25 -3.82
CA LEU A 137 -7.50 -14.24 -2.85
C LEU A 137 -8.47 -14.36 -1.67
N LEU A 138 -9.04 -13.24 -1.21
CA LEU A 138 -10.05 -13.22 -0.16
C LEU A 138 -11.31 -13.98 -0.57
N GLU A 139 -11.84 -13.71 -1.76
CA GLU A 139 -13.00 -14.44 -2.31
C GLU A 139 -12.72 -15.94 -2.43
N MET A 140 -11.55 -16.32 -2.95
CA MET A 140 -11.14 -17.71 -3.03
C MET A 140 -11.06 -18.38 -1.65
N ALA A 141 -10.53 -17.68 -0.64
CA ALA A 141 -10.39 -18.20 0.71
C ALA A 141 -11.77 -18.39 1.37
N GLN A 142 -12.67 -17.42 1.20
CA GLN A 142 -14.05 -17.51 1.68
C GLN A 142 -14.80 -18.68 1.03
N ALA A 143 -14.70 -18.82 -0.29
CA ALA A 143 -15.31 -19.93 -1.03
C ALA A 143 -14.77 -21.31 -0.61
N ALA A 144 -13.49 -21.37 -0.23
CA ALA A 144 -12.84 -22.60 0.24
C ALA A 144 -12.99 -22.84 1.77
N GLY A 145 -13.67 -21.96 2.50
CA GLY A 145 -13.84 -22.05 3.95
C GLY A 145 -12.53 -21.91 4.71
N LYS A 146 -11.52 -21.25 4.14
CA LYS A 146 -10.23 -21.04 4.80
C LYS A 146 -10.32 -19.91 5.82
N ARG A 147 -9.55 -20.02 6.88
CA ARG A 147 -9.36 -18.94 7.84
C ARG A 147 -8.59 -17.79 7.17
N VAL A 148 -9.08 -16.57 7.33
CA VAL A 148 -8.41 -15.36 6.84
C VAL A 148 -7.94 -14.53 8.01
N GLU A 149 -6.68 -14.15 7.99
CA GLU A 149 -6.03 -13.30 8.98
C GLU A 149 -5.40 -12.09 8.27
N TYR A 150 -5.17 -11.04 9.01
CA TYR A 150 -4.56 -9.82 8.52
C TYR A 150 -3.36 -9.44 9.36
N GLU A 151 -2.26 -9.07 8.72
CA GLU A 151 -1.09 -8.54 9.42
C GLU A 151 -1.43 -7.19 10.07
N MET A 152 -2.15 -6.35 9.33
CA MET A 152 -2.71 -5.10 9.85
C MET A 152 -4.24 -5.13 9.72
N ALA A 153 -4.91 -5.46 10.82
CA ALA A 153 -6.35 -5.68 10.85
C ALA A 153 -7.19 -4.43 10.47
N THR A 154 -6.61 -3.22 10.54
CA THR A 154 -7.31 -1.99 10.20
C THR A 154 -6.35 -0.97 9.57
N ARG A 155 -6.90 -0.07 8.72
CA ARG A 155 -6.16 1.10 8.24
C ARG A 155 -5.63 1.98 9.37
N GLU A 156 -6.33 2.00 10.51
CA GLU A 156 -5.91 2.75 11.70
C GLU A 156 -4.68 2.11 12.34
N ALA A 157 -4.58 0.77 12.38
CA ALA A 157 -3.41 0.06 12.86
C ALA A 157 -2.18 0.40 11.99
N PHE A 158 -2.32 0.36 10.67
CA PHE A 158 -1.28 0.79 9.74
C PHE A 158 -0.87 2.25 9.96
N ALA A 159 -1.84 3.17 10.04
CA ALA A 159 -1.56 4.59 10.26
C ALA A 159 -0.87 4.83 11.60
N THR A 160 -1.25 4.10 12.65
CA THR A 160 -0.62 4.16 13.97
C THR A 160 0.83 3.68 13.91
N PHE A 161 1.09 2.55 13.25
CA PHE A 161 2.44 2.04 13.04
C PHE A 161 3.31 3.07 12.31
N MET A 162 2.81 3.60 11.19
CA MET A 162 3.53 4.60 10.39
C MET A 162 3.76 5.90 11.17
N ALA A 163 2.82 6.30 12.02
CA ALA A 163 2.92 7.53 12.81
C ALA A 163 4.00 7.48 13.91
N VAL A 164 4.40 6.28 14.36
CA VAL A 164 5.45 6.12 15.38
C VAL A 164 6.82 5.78 14.78
N MET A 165 6.93 5.64 13.46
CA MET A 165 8.21 5.40 12.79
C MET A 165 9.18 6.58 13.03
N PRO A 166 10.48 6.32 13.29
CA PRO A 166 11.49 7.37 13.38
C PRO A 166 11.58 8.17 12.08
N ASP A 167 11.88 9.46 12.15
CA ASP A 167 11.99 10.37 10.99
C ASP A 167 12.87 9.82 9.87
N ARG A 168 14.02 9.26 10.24
CA ARG A 168 14.92 8.65 9.27
C ARG A 168 14.24 7.53 8.48
N ALA A 169 13.49 6.66 9.15
CA ALA A 169 12.77 5.59 8.48
C ALA A 169 11.64 6.11 7.59
N GLN A 170 10.94 7.16 8.05
CA GLN A 170 9.93 7.83 7.25
C GLN A 170 10.54 8.51 5.99
N SER A 171 11.69 9.16 6.13
CA SER A 171 12.40 9.75 5.00
C SER A 171 12.87 8.68 4.00
N GLN A 172 13.40 7.55 4.48
CA GLN A 172 13.79 6.41 3.63
C GLN A 172 12.59 5.79 2.91
N TYR A 173 11.45 5.73 3.56
CA TYR A 173 10.21 5.24 2.94
C TYR A 173 9.76 6.14 1.78
N ILE A 174 9.86 7.46 1.95
CA ILE A 174 9.59 8.41 0.86
C ILE A 174 10.63 8.28 -0.26
N ASP A 175 11.92 8.12 0.06
CA ASP A 175 12.97 7.96 -0.94
C ASP A 175 12.75 6.71 -1.81
N TRP A 176 12.44 5.59 -1.17
CA TRP A 176 12.05 4.36 -1.88
C TRP A 176 10.83 4.56 -2.80
N LEU A 177 9.81 5.31 -2.36
CA LEU A 177 8.70 5.65 -3.22
C LEU A 177 9.14 6.46 -4.44
N LEU A 178 9.98 7.46 -4.23
CA LEU A 178 10.46 8.30 -5.33
C LEU A 178 11.26 7.48 -6.36
N ASP A 179 12.03 6.49 -5.92
CA ASP A 179 12.69 5.54 -6.81
C ASP A 179 11.66 4.74 -7.62
N PHE A 180 10.61 4.24 -6.97
CA PHE A 180 9.52 3.56 -7.66
C PHE A 180 8.84 4.46 -8.71
N LEU A 181 8.53 5.72 -8.38
CA LEU A 181 7.94 6.67 -9.32
C LEU A 181 8.87 6.98 -10.50
N ASP A 182 10.17 7.14 -10.23
CA ASP A 182 11.19 7.37 -11.25
C ASP A 182 11.28 6.20 -12.23
N ASP A 183 11.38 4.98 -11.72
CA ASP A 183 11.50 3.76 -12.54
C ASP A 183 10.24 3.50 -13.34
N TYR A 184 9.07 3.66 -12.74
CA TYR A 184 7.80 3.48 -13.42
C TYR A 184 7.54 4.57 -14.47
N GLY A 185 7.99 5.80 -14.20
CA GLY A 185 7.92 6.91 -15.14
C GLY A 185 8.80 6.70 -16.38
N LYS A 186 10.00 6.13 -16.20
CA LYS A 186 10.95 5.84 -17.28
C LYS A 186 10.52 4.65 -18.14
N GLY A 187 10.06 3.56 -17.54
CA GLY A 187 9.69 2.33 -18.25
C GLY A 187 8.52 2.46 -19.23
N ARG A 188 7.78 3.58 -19.19
CA ARG A 188 6.71 3.87 -20.17
C ARG A 188 7.17 4.62 -21.40
N ASN A 189 8.31 5.29 -21.36
CA ASN A 189 8.85 6.00 -22.51
C ASN A 189 9.56 5.07 -23.48
N ASP A 190 9.91 3.85 -23.06
CA ASP A 190 10.59 2.85 -23.89
C ASP A 190 9.64 1.91 -24.65
N SER A 191 8.32 2.09 -24.52
CA SER A 191 7.28 1.20 -25.08
C SER A 191 6.36 1.89 -26.11
N THR A 192 6.74 3.07 -26.65
CA THR A 192 5.98 3.77 -27.72
C THR A 192 6.64 3.64 -29.07
#